data_45fd4c99dd25fc92b1ae3632c2ef9e48
#
_entry.id   45fd4c99dd25fc92b1ae3632c2ef9e48
#
_cell.length_a   1.000
_cell.length_b   1.000
_cell.length_c   1.000
_cell.angle_alpha   90.00
_cell.angle_beta   90.00
_cell.angle_gamma   90.00
#
_symmetry.space_group_name_H-M   'P 1'
#
loop_
_entity.id
_entity.type
_entity.pdbx_description
1 polymer ?
#
loop_
_entity_poly.entity_id
_entity_poly.type
_entity_poly.pdbx_seq_one_letter_code
_entity_poly.pdbx_strand_id
1 'polypeptide(L)'
;FPYTTLFRSYWNSFHQTRAIATYAEEVANLNQDQYDEIWAAAESYNASLTDRVNAYLLSDAQKEEYQQLLNVSGLGVMGYIEIPSIDCSLPIYHGTEESVLQIAVGHLEWSSLPVGGESTHCVLSGHRGLSSAKLFTNLDKLQTGDIFMLRVLDNVLTYEVDQILIVEPQETGALRIEEGKDYCTLVTCTPYGINTHRLLVRGHRIDNIEEAKTVRVTADAIQIEPLLVAPVVAIPILLLLLILLLLPKQPRKKHGGEADEDL
;
A
#
# COMPACT_ATOMS: atom_id res chain seq x y z
N PHE A 1 16.56 18.09 -1.93
CA PHE A 1 15.63 19.17 -2.29
C PHE A 1 14.22 18.79 -1.83
N PRO A 2 13.53 19.54 -0.93
CA PRO A 2 12.26 19.15 -0.30
C PRO A 2 11.11 18.97 -1.33
N TYR A 3 11.13 19.68 -2.43
CA TYR A 3 10.08 19.59 -3.46
C TYR A 3 10.01 18.24 -4.18
N THR A 4 11.15 17.59 -4.38
CA THR A 4 11.19 16.26 -5.04
C THR A 4 10.63 15.18 -4.14
N THR A 5 10.79 15.29 -2.83
CA THR A 5 10.28 14.33 -1.84
C THR A 5 8.76 14.44 -1.70
N LEU A 6 8.21 15.65 -1.61
CA LEU A 6 6.77 15.89 -1.57
C LEU A 6 6.09 15.41 -2.85
N PHE A 7 6.69 15.69 -4.01
CA PHE A 7 6.16 15.21 -5.28
C PHE A 7 6.15 13.68 -5.37
N ARG A 8 7.24 13.02 -4.95
CA ARG A 8 7.31 11.54 -4.92
C ARG A 8 6.29 10.93 -3.95
N SER A 9 6.11 11.52 -2.77
CA SER A 9 5.13 11.04 -1.80
C SER A 9 3.70 11.15 -2.34
N TYR A 10 3.35 12.28 -2.95
CA TYR A 10 2.06 12.47 -3.61
C TYR A 10 1.87 11.50 -4.79
N TRP A 11 2.90 11.33 -5.62
CA TRP A 11 2.89 10.41 -6.76
C TRP A 11 2.67 8.97 -6.32
N ASN A 12 3.39 8.51 -5.28
CA ASN A 12 3.24 7.14 -4.77
C ASN A 12 1.86 6.91 -4.15
N SER A 13 1.34 7.87 -3.37
CA SER A 13 -0.02 7.78 -2.83
C SER A 13 -1.07 7.68 -3.93
N PHE A 14 -0.93 8.47 -5.00
CA PHE A 14 -1.82 8.39 -6.16
C PHE A 14 -1.75 7.01 -6.85
N HIS A 15 -0.55 6.46 -7.04
CA HIS A 15 -0.39 5.13 -7.63
C HIS A 15 -0.95 4.01 -6.75
N GLN A 16 -0.79 4.10 -5.43
CA GLN A 16 -1.38 3.16 -4.47
C GLN A 16 -2.90 3.15 -4.57
N THR A 17 -3.53 4.33 -4.52
CA THR A 17 -4.99 4.46 -4.66
C THR A 17 -5.47 3.94 -6.02
N ARG A 18 -4.75 4.23 -7.09
CA ARG A 18 -5.10 3.74 -8.44
C ARG A 18 -4.96 2.23 -8.55
N ALA A 19 -3.92 1.63 -7.97
CA ALA A 19 -3.74 0.17 -7.96
C ALA A 19 -4.90 -0.53 -7.24
N ILE A 20 -5.34 0.00 -6.09
CA ILE A 20 -6.50 -0.50 -5.35
C ILE A 20 -7.78 -0.33 -6.19
N ALA A 21 -8.00 0.82 -6.82
CA ALA A 21 -9.19 1.07 -7.63
C ALA A 21 -9.25 0.14 -8.86
N THR A 22 -8.14 -0.02 -9.58
CA THR A 22 -8.05 -0.96 -10.71
C THR A 22 -8.30 -2.40 -10.26
N TYR A 23 -7.71 -2.82 -9.13
CA TYR A 23 -7.96 -4.14 -8.56
C TYR A 23 -9.45 -4.35 -8.24
N ALA A 24 -10.10 -3.39 -7.59
CA ALA A 24 -11.52 -3.46 -7.24
C ALA A 24 -12.42 -3.51 -8.49
N GLU A 25 -12.06 -2.79 -9.56
CA GLU A 25 -12.76 -2.84 -10.85
C GLU A 25 -12.65 -4.22 -11.50
N GLU A 26 -11.45 -4.81 -11.54
CA GLU A 26 -11.25 -6.15 -12.10
C GLU A 26 -11.98 -7.22 -11.28
N VAL A 27 -11.97 -7.12 -9.95
CA VAL A 27 -12.74 -8.02 -9.08
C VAL A 27 -14.24 -7.91 -9.36
N ALA A 28 -14.76 -6.70 -9.54
CA ALA A 28 -16.18 -6.47 -9.82
C ALA A 28 -16.63 -7.05 -11.19
N ASN A 29 -15.69 -7.25 -12.12
CA ASN A 29 -15.94 -7.84 -13.43
C ASN A 29 -15.90 -9.39 -13.43
N LEU A 30 -15.46 -10.01 -12.33
CA LEU A 30 -15.45 -11.48 -12.21
C LEU A 30 -16.88 -12.03 -12.15
N ASN A 31 -17.10 -13.13 -12.85
CA ASN A 31 -18.29 -13.94 -12.61
C ASN A 31 -18.07 -14.90 -11.44
N GLN A 32 -19.15 -15.51 -10.94
CA GLN A 32 -19.10 -16.37 -9.76
C GLN A 32 -18.16 -17.59 -9.94
N ASP A 33 -18.15 -18.21 -11.11
CA ASP A 33 -17.33 -19.40 -11.40
C ASP A 33 -15.83 -19.04 -11.35
N GLN A 34 -15.45 -17.89 -11.93
CA GLN A 34 -14.07 -17.39 -11.89
C GLN A 34 -13.64 -17.04 -10.47
N TYR A 35 -14.54 -16.41 -9.71
CA TYR A 35 -14.31 -16.08 -8.30
C TYR A 35 -14.02 -17.34 -7.48
N ASP A 36 -14.90 -18.35 -7.59
CA ASP A 36 -14.78 -19.60 -6.85
C ASP A 36 -13.51 -20.38 -7.24
N GLU A 37 -13.13 -20.38 -8.51
CA GLU A 37 -11.88 -20.99 -8.99
C GLU A 37 -10.63 -20.32 -8.40
N ILE A 38 -10.58 -18.98 -8.44
CA ILE A 38 -9.43 -18.21 -7.91
C ILE A 38 -9.30 -18.44 -6.40
N TRP A 39 -10.42 -18.40 -5.68
CA TRP A 39 -10.43 -18.58 -4.24
C TRP A 39 -10.01 -19.99 -3.83
N ALA A 40 -10.61 -21.02 -4.47
CA ALA A 40 -10.28 -22.43 -4.21
C ALA A 40 -8.81 -22.77 -4.56
N ALA A 41 -8.24 -22.16 -5.59
CA ALA A 41 -6.83 -22.33 -5.94
C ALA A 41 -5.92 -21.76 -4.84
N ALA A 42 -6.27 -20.60 -4.28
CA ALA A 42 -5.51 -19.99 -3.18
C ALA A 42 -5.61 -20.81 -1.87
N GLU A 43 -6.79 -21.32 -1.54
CA GLU A 43 -6.98 -22.23 -0.40
C GLU A 43 -6.19 -23.54 -0.57
N SER A 44 -6.22 -24.13 -1.76
CA SER A 44 -5.47 -25.35 -2.08
C SER A 44 -3.96 -25.14 -1.94
N TYR A 45 -3.46 -23.97 -2.39
CA TYR A 45 -2.06 -23.58 -2.19
C TYR A 45 -1.73 -23.49 -0.71
N ASN A 46 -2.54 -22.81 0.10
CA ASN A 46 -2.34 -22.69 1.55
C ASN A 46 -2.31 -24.06 2.24
N ALA A 47 -3.24 -24.94 1.90
CA ALA A 47 -3.25 -26.30 2.44
C ALA A 47 -1.96 -27.08 2.12
N SER A 48 -1.36 -26.85 0.94
CA SER A 48 -0.11 -27.50 0.54
C SER A 48 1.11 -27.03 1.35
N LEU A 49 1.04 -25.87 2.01
CA LEU A 49 2.17 -25.32 2.77
C LEU A 49 2.44 -26.06 4.08
N THR A 50 1.41 -26.63 4.71
CA THR A 50 1.54 -27.36 5.98
C THR A 50 2.44 -28.57 5.89
N ASP A 51 2.50 -29.21 4.73
CA ASP A 51 3.29 -30.42 4.47
C ASP A 51 4.71 -30.12 3.91
N ARG A 52 5.03 -28.86 3.67
CA ARG A 52 6.32 -28.49 3.05
C ARG A 52 7.48 -28.55 4.02
N VAL A 53 8.39 -29.47 3.78
CA VAL A 53 9.73 -29.47 4.38
C VAL A 53 10.56 -28.38 3.67
N ASN A 54 11.11 -27.41 4.41
CA ASN A 54 11.81 -26.24 3.90
C ASN A 54 10.90 -25.22 3.16
N ALA A 55 9.82 -24.81 3.80
CA ALA A 55 8.85 -23.83 3.25
C ALA A 55 9.47 -22.53 2.72
N TYR A 56 10.68 -22.16 3.17
CA TYR A 56 11.39 -20.93 2.78
C TYR A 56 12.06 -21.01 1.39
N LEU A 57 12.16 -22.18 0.78
CA LEU A 57 12.81 -22.40 -0.51
C LEU A 57 11.81 -22.91 -1.52
N LEU A 58 11.27 -22.00 -2.33
CA LEU A 58 10.41 -22.34 -3.45
C LEU A 58 11.26 -22.72 -4.68
N SER A 59 10.87 -23.79 -5.37
CA SER A 59 11.39 -24.11 -6.69
C SER A 59 10.88 -23.09 -7.73
N ASP A 60 11.50 -23.01 -8.88
CA ASP A 60 11.09 -22.07 -9.94
C ASP A 60 9.63 -22.33 -10.38
N ALA A 61 9.21 -23.60 -10.49
CA ALA A 61 7.83 -23.97 -10.79
C ALA A 61 6.83 -23.49 -9.72
N GLN A 62 7.19 -23.58 -8.43
CA GLN A 62 6.35 -23.09 -7.34
C GLN A 62 6.27 -21.56 -7.31
N LYS A 63 7.33 -20.87 -7.69
CA LYS A 63 7.32 -19.41 -7.85
C LYS A 63 6.43 -18.98 -9.01
N GLU A 64 6.47 -19.69 -10.11
CA GLU A 64 5.62 -19.42 -11.26
C GLU A 64 4.13 -19.66 -10.93
N GLU A 65 3.81 -20.78 -10.25
CA GLU A 65 2.47 -21.03 -9.71
C GLU A 65 2.02 -19.90 -8.78
N TYR A 66 2.83 -19.54 -7.79
CA TYR A 66 2.55 -18.47 -6.83
C TYR A 66 2.21 -17.14 -7.51
N GLN A 67 2.94 -16.77 -8.57
CA GLN A 67 2.73 -15.52 -9.30
C GLN A 67 1.39 -15.45 -10.05
N GLN A 68 0.74 -16.59 -10.30
CA GLN A 68 -0.56 -16.67 -10.97
C GLN A 68 -1.73 -16.60 -9.97
N LEU A 69 -1.50 -17.00 -8.70
CA LEU A 69 -2.56 -17.06 -7.70
C LEU A 69 -2.97 -15.64 -7.25
N LEU A 70 -4.29 -15.37 -7.16
CA LEU A 70 -4.87 -14.08 -6.80
C LEU A 70 -4.47 -12.90 -7.72
N ASN A 71 -3.87 -13.16 -8.87
CA ASN A 71 -3.41 -12.12 -9.81
C ASN A 71 -4.51 -11.72 -10.81
N VAL A 72 -5.63 -11.19 -10.31
CA VAL A 72 -6.82 -10.87 -11.10
C VAL A 72 -6.55 -9.82 -12.16
N SER A 73 -5.80 -8.78 -11.82
CA SER A 73 -5.49 -7.67 -12.72
C SER A 73 -4.32 -7.95 -13.69
N GLY A 74 -3.59 -9.07 -13.51
CA GLY A 74 -2.34 -9.31 -14.23
C GLY A 74 -1.18 -8.39 -13.83
N LEU A 75 -1.38 -7.50 -12.86
CA LEU A 75 -0.39 -6.53 -12.37
C LEU A 75 0.30 -6.97 -11.08
N GLY A 76 0.04 -8.18 -10.61
CA GLY A 76 0.62 -8.74 -9.40
C GLY A 76 -0.02 -8.26 -8.09
N VAL A 77 -1.18 -7.59 -8.15
CA VAL A 77 -1.93 -7.18 -6.95
C VAL A 77 -2.82 -8.33 -6.50
N MET A 78 -2.66 -8.76 -5.24
CA MET A 78 -3.45 -9.82 -4.60
C MET A 78 -4.66 -9.29 -3.84
N GLY A 79 -4.62 -8.03 -3.45
CA GLY A 79 -5.60 -7.39 -2.57
C GLY A 79 -5.04 -6.09 -1.99
N TYR A 80 -5.63 -5.63 -0.90
CA TYR A 80 -5.12 -4.49 -0.16
C TYR A 80 -5.34 -4.63 1.34
N ILE A 81 -4.50 -3.95 2.12
CA ILE A 81 -4.58 -3.90 3.58
C ILE A 81 -5.09 -2.53 4.04
N GLU A 82 -5.94 -2.53 5.06
CA GLU A 82 -6.42 -1.34 5.76
C GLU A 82 -6.08 -1.45 7.25
N ILE A 83 -5.48 -0.39 7.82
CA ILE A 83 -5.15 -0.29 9.26
C ILE A 83 -5.68 1.06 9.75
N PRO A 84 -6.94 1.13 10.24
CA PRO A 84 -7.61 2.40 10.55
C PRO A 84 -6.88 3.23 11.61
N SER A 85 -6.34 2.61 12.66
CA SER A 85 -5.70 3.30 13.78
C SER A 85 -4.46 4.12 13.40
N ILE A 86 -3.87 3.85 12.22
CA ILE A 86 -2.69 4.58 11.69
C ILE A 86 -2.94 5.20 10.32
N ASP A 87 -4.20 5.24 9.86
CA ASP A 87 -4.59 5.76 8.55
C ASP A 87 -3.73 5.18 7.41
N CYS A 88 -3.72 3.85 7.31
CA CYS A 88 -2.94 3.11 6.32
C CYS A 88 -3.89 2.29 5.42
N SER A 89 -3.80 2.51 4.11
CA SER A 89 -4.45 1.72 3.07
C SER A 89 -3.47 1.50 1.93
N LEU A 90 -3.05 0.24 1.71
CA LEU A 90 -1.95 -0.10 0.80
C LEU A 90 -2.28 -1.35 -0.01
N PRO A 91 -1.96 -1.37 -1.32
CA PRO A 91 -2.07 -2.58 -2.11
C PRO A 91 -1.04 -3.63 -1.67
N ILE A 92 -1.43 -4.90 -1.76
CA ILE A 92 -0.60 -6.06 -1.48
C ILE A 92 -0.18 -6.66 -2.81
N TYR A 93 1.12 -6.74 -3.05
CA TYR A 93 1.70 -7.35 -4.24
C TYR A 93 2.33 -8.69 -3.95
N HIS A 94 2.48 -9.50 -4.99
CA HIS A 94 3.33 -10.69 -4.95
C HIS A 94 4.78 -10.31 -4.70
N GLY A 95 5.46 -11.09 -3.85
CA GLY A 95 6.89 -10.96 -3.58
C GLY A 95 7.28 -9.75 -2.74
N THR A 96 8.55 -9.67 -2.43
CA THR A 96 9.14 -8.60 -1.61
C THR A 96 10.37 -7.99 -2.28
N GLU A 97 10.37 -7.97 -3.61
CA GLU A 97 11.42 -7.30 -4.38
C GLU A 97 11.41 -5.81 -4.10
N GLU A 98 12.56 -5.19 -4.27
CA GLU A 98 12.75 -3.77 -4.00
C GLU A 98 11.75 -2.90 -4.80
N SER A 99 11.43 -3.28 -6.04
CA SER A 99 10.44 -2.60 -6.88
C SER A 99 9.05 -2.54 -6.26
N VAL A 100 8.64 -3.61 -5.56
CA VAL A 100 7.37 -3.71 -4.83
C VAL A 100 7.44 -2.87 -3.54
N LEU A 101 8.47 -3.12 -2.72
CA LEU A 101 8.58 -2.50 -1.40
C LEU A 101 8.79 -0.98 -1.45
N GLN A 102 9.22 -0.41 -2.57
CA GLN A 102 9.32 1.03 -2.78
C GLN A 102 7.94 1.72 -2.84
N ILE A 103 6.90 1.02 -3.22
CA ILE A 103 5.57 1.61 -3.53
C ILE A 103 4.42 1.00 -2.74
N ALA A 104 4.58 -0.22 -2.20
CA ALA A 104 3.48 -1.03 -1.68
C ALA A 104 3.92 -1.94 -0.54
N VAL A 105 3.02 -2.83 -0.14
CA VAL A 105 3.28 -3.97 0.73
C VAL A 105 3.49 -5.20 -0.13
N GLY A 106 4.51 -5.99 0.19
CA GLY A 106 4.83 -7.24 -0.48
C GLY A 106 4.44 -8.45 0.37
N HIS A 107 3.86 -9.46 -0.26
CA HIS A 107 3.57 -10.74 0.37
C HIS A 107 4.80 -11.65 0.30
N LEU A 108 5.17 -12.27 1.41
CA LEU A 108 6.28 -13.23 1.45
C LEU A 108 5.86 -14.54 0.79
N GLU A 109 6.49 -14.88 -0.32
CA GLU A 109 6.12 -15.99 -1.21
C GLU A 109 6.07 -17.38 -0.57
N TRP A 110 6.78 -17.58 0.55
CA TRP A 110 6.79 -18.83 1.31
C TRP A 110 5.72 -18.89 2.41
N SER A 111 4.98 -17.81 2.66
CA SER A 111 3.90 -17.75 3.65
C SER A 111 2.54 -18.04 3.01
N SER A 112 1.51 -18.23 3.84
CA SER A 112 0.15 -18.46 3.34
C SER A 112 -0.37 -17.24 2.60
N LEU A 113 -1.04 -17.46 1.46
CA LEU A 113 -1.76 -16.42 0.72
C LEU A 113 -2.82 -15.74 1.62
N PRO A 114 -3.14 -14.48 1.37
CA PRO A 114 -3.98 -13.65 2.24
C PRO A 114 -5.49 -13.98 2.15
N VAL A 115 -5.84 -15.27 2.09
CA VAL A 115 -7.23 -15.75 2.07
C VAL A 115 -7.70 -16.29 3.43
N GLY A 116 -6.79 -16.33 4.42
CA GLY A 116 -7.08 -16.87 5.75
C GLY A 116 -7.34 -18.37 5.75
N GLY A 117 -7.96 -18.86 6.83
CA GLY A 117 -8.31 -20.26 7.04
C GLY A 117 -7.51 -20.91 8.17
N GLU A 118 -8.00 -22.06 8.67
CA GLU A 118 -7.30 -22.81 9.72
C GLU A 118 -5.92 -23.27 9.26
N SER A 119 -4.95 -23.19 10.16
CA SER A 119 -3.55 -23.55 9.88
C SER A 119 -2.92 -22.71 8.77
N THR A 120 -3.20 -21.40 8.76
CA THR A 120 -2.59 -20.44 7.84
C THR A 120 -1.83 -19.33 8.59
N HIS A 121 -0.78 -18.81 7.97
CA HIS A 121 -0.06 -17.66 8.46
C HIS A 121 0.41 -16.80 7.28
N CYS A 122 -0.33 -15.74 6.98
CA CYS A 122 0.03 -14.76 5.97
C CYS A 122 1.10 -13.80 6.51
N VAL A 123 2.11 -13.48 5.72
CA VAL A 123 3.16 -12.53 6.12
C VAL A 123 3.29 -11.42 5.07
N LEU A 124 3.08 -10.19 5.53
CA LEU A 124 3.13 -8.99 4.71
C LEU A 124 4.28 -8.08 5.15
N SER A 125 5.14 -7.69 4.21
CA SER A 125 6.30 -6.84 4.48
C SER A 125 6.13 -5.47 3.83
N GLY A 126 6.51 -4.43 4.55
CA GLY A 126 6.51 -3.06 4.04
C GLY A 126 7.66 -2.24 4.63
N HIS A 127 8.19 -1.33 3.82
CA HIS A 127 9.24 -0.43 4.28
C HIS A 127 8.78 0.53 5.37
N ARG A 128 9.74 0.94 6.19
CA ARG A 128 9.60 1.99 7.18
C ARG A 128 10.61 3.10 6.89
N GLY A 129 10.14 4.35 6.98
CA GLY A 129 11.03 5.51 6.89
C GLY A 129 11.47 5.89 5.49
N LEU A 130 10.77 5.43 4.45
CA LEU A 130 10.99 5.97 3.11
C LEU A 130 10.51 7.42 3.03
N SER A 131 11.37 8.29 2.48
CA SER A 131 11.00 9.69 2.26
C SER A 131 9.91 9.86 1.17
N SER A 132 9.73 8.84 0.34
CA SER A 132 8.81 8.83 -0.80
C SER A 132 7.44 8.21 -0.53
N ALA A 133 7.27 7.44 0.57
CA ALA A 133 6.02 6.78 0.89
C ALA A 133 5.92 6.47 2.40
N LYS A 134 4.71 6.61 2.97
CA LYS A 134 4.48 6.29 4.38
C LYS A 134 4.60 4.80 4.67
N LEU A 135 4.05 3.95 3.82
CA LEU A 135 3.98 2.49 3.95
C LEU A 135 3.74 2.08 5.42
N PHE A 136 4.58 1.18 5.97
CA PHE A 136 4.51 0.73 7.36
C PHE A 136 5.28 1.64 8.36
N THR A 137 5.50 2.92 8.02
CA THR A 137 6.23 3.86 8.89
C THR A 137 5.64 3.98 10.29
N ASN A 138 4.32 3.92 10.40
CA ASN A 138 3.61 4.05 11.67
C ASN A 138 3.23 2.71 12.34
N LEU A 139 3.73 1.58 11.82
CA LEU A 139 3.37 0.25 12.33
C LEU A 139 3.73 0.07 13.82
N ASP A 140 4.74 0.78 14.30
CA ASP A 140 5.16 0.80 15.71
C ASP A 140 4.19 1.50 16.68
N LYS A 141 3.15 2.14 16.17
CA LYS A 141 2.10 2.75 16.98
C LYS A 141 0.97 1.78 17.32
N LEU A 142 0.91 0.63 16.63
CA LEU A 142 -0.09 -0.38 16.90
C LEU A 142 0.11 -0.99 18.28
N GLN A 143 -1.01 -1.33 18.91
CA GLN A 143 -1.08 -1.99 20.21
C GLN A 143 -1.90 -3.25 20.10
N THR A 144 -1.74 -4.16 21.06
CA THR A 144 -2.63 -5.33 21.21
C THR A 144 -4.07 -4.87 21.36
N GLY A 145 -4.98 -5.47 20.58
CA GLY A 145 -6.38 -5.09 20.48
C GLY A 145 -6.69 -4.14 19.32
N ASP A 146 -5.68 -3.55 18.66
CA ASP A 146 -5.90 -2.82 17.40
C ASP A 146 -6.28 -3.80 16.29
N ILE A 147 -7.03 -3.31 15.30
CA ILE A 147 -7.49 -4.14 14.20
C ILE A 147 -6.90 -3.69 12.87
N PHE A 148 -6.70 -4.65 11.99
CA PHE A 148 -6.43 -4.41 10.57
C PHE A 148 -7.23 -5.40 9.70
N MET A 149 -7.43 -5.03 8.45
CA MET A 149 -8.25 -5.81 7.53
C MET A 149 -7.48 -6.09 6.24
N LEU A 150 -7.58 -7.31 5.75
CA LEU A 150 -7.19 -7.66 4.39
C LEU A 150 -8.44 -7.72 3.53
N ARG A 151 -8.39 -7.08 2.37
CA ARG A 151 -9.45 -7.16 1.36
C ARG A 151 -8.92 -7.90 0.15
N VAL A 152 -9.45 -9.09 -0.05
CA VAL A 152 -9.02 -10.00 -1.11
C VAL A 152 -10.25 -10.48 -1.86
N LEU A 153 -10.29 -10.22 -3.14
CA LEU A 153 -11.51 -10.29 -3.95
C LEU A 153 -12.63 -9.48 -3.25
N ASP A 154 -13.80 -10.07 -3.04
CA ASP A 154 -14.91 -9.44 -2.32
C ASP A 154 -14.91 -9.75 -0.81
N ASN A 155 -13.92 -10.52 -0.33
CA ASN A 155 -13.82 -10.88 1.08
C ASN A 155 -13.09 -9.82 1.90
N VAL A 156 -13.58 -9.65 3.12
CA VAL A 156 -12.89 -8.90 4.18
C VAL A 156 -12.45 -9.89 5.24
N LEU A 157 -11.16 -9.87 5.55
CA LEU A 157 -10.56 -10.68 6.59
C LEU A 157 -10.08 -9.74 7.70
N THR A 158 -10.75 -9.75 8.84
CA THR A 158 -10.42 -8.89 9.98
C THR A 158 -9.52 -9.63 10.95
N TYR A 159 -8.43 -8.97 11.33
CA TYR A 159 -7.45 -9.47 12.30
C TYR A 159 -7.32 -8.50 13.47
N GLU A 160 -7.28 -9.02 14.69
CA GLU A 160 -6.97 -8.28 15.92
C GLU A 160 -5.54 -8.54 16.34
N VAL A 161 -4.78 -7.49 16.60
CA VAL A 161 -3.37 -7.59 17.02
C VAL A 161 -3.28 -8.29 18.36
N ASP A 162 -2.60 -9.43 18.41
CA ASP A 162 -2.41 -10.25 19.60
C ASP A 162 -0.95 -10.30 20.08
N GLN A 163 0.01 -10.02 19.17
CA GLN A 163 1.42 -10.10 19.50
C GLN A 163 2.25 -9.06 18.78
N ILE A 164 3.17 -8.41 19.48
CA ILE A 164 4.14 -7.48 18.92
C ILE A 164 5.54 -7.88 19.37
N LEU A 165 6.44 -8.17 18.43
CA LEU A 165 7.80 -8.63 18.69
C LEU A 165 8.82 -7.77 17.94
N ILE A 166 10.01 -7.66 18.53
CA ILE A 166 11.20 -7.16 17.83
C ILE A 166 12.22 -8.30 17.81
N VAL A 167 12.60 -8.71 16.60
CA VAL A 167 13.46 -9.87 16.37
C VAL A 167 14.64 -9.52 15.46
N GLU A 168 15.67 -10.36 15.45
CA GLU A 168 16.72 -10.26 14.44
C GLU A 168 16.21 -10.70 13.05
N PRO A 169 16.79 -10.18 11.93
CA PRO A 169 16.28 -10.46 10.58
C PRO A 169 16.21 -11.94 10.20
N GLN A 170 17.07 -12.79 10.78
CA GLN A 170 17.13 -14.23 10.55
C GLN A 170 16.17 -15.04 11.45
N GLU A 171 15.55 -14.41 12.44
CA GLU A 171 14.61 -15.08 13.36
C GLU A 171 13.22 -15.15 12.74
N THR A 172 12.93 -16.26 12.07
CA THR A 172 11.64 -16.48 11.38
C THR A 172 10.68 -17.38 12.19
N GLY A 173 11.06 -17.79 13.40
CA GLY A 173 10.29 -18.74 14.22
C GLY A 173 8.87 -18.27 14.51
N ALA A 174 8.67 -16.98 14.73
CA ALA A 174 7.36 -16.37 14.99
C ALA A 174 6.45 -16.25 13.74
N LEU A 175 6.96 -16.58 12.55
CA LEU A 175 6.22 -16.52 11.28
C LEU A 175 5.75 -17.88 10.79
N ARG A 176 5.90 -18.93 11.61
CA ARG A 176 5.51 -20.28 11.24
C ARG A 176 3.99 -20.44 11.29
N ILE A 177 3.48 -21.35 10.47
CA ILE A 177 2.10 -21.81 10.54
C ILE A 177 1.93 -22.57 11.86
N GLU A 178 0.89 -22.24 12.63
CA GLU A 178 0.47 -22.94 13.83
C GLU A 178 -0.84 -23.69 13.54
N GLU A 179 -0.92 -24.97 13.95
CA GLU A 179 -2.09 -25.81 13.70
C GLU A 179 -3.37 -25.21 14.31
N GLY A 180 -4.43 -25.15 13.51
CA GLY A 180 -5.74 -24.61 13.90
C GLY A 180 -5.79 -23.08 14.06
N LYS A 181 -4.72 -22.35 13.72
CA LYS A 181 -4.68 -20.88 13.81
C LYS A 181 -4.80 -20.24 12.44
N ASP A 182 -5.42 -19.06 12.41
CA ASP A 182 -5.45 -18.15 11.27
C ASP A 182 -4.77 -16.86 11.68
N TYR A 183 -3.52 -16.66 11.20
CA TYR A 183 -2.69 -15.51 11.54
C TYR A 183 -2.33 -14.67 10.32
N CYS A 184 -2.16 -13.39 10.56
CA CYS A 184 -1.49 -12.49 9.64
C CYS A 184 -0.45 -11.65 10.39
N THR A 185 0.80 -11.62 9.92
CA THR A 185 1.89 -10.83 10.52
C THR A 185 2.35 -9.75 9.57
N LEU A 186 2.35 -8.50 10.08
CA LEU A 186 2.89 -7.33 9.40
C LEU A 186 4.34 -7.14 9.82
N VAL A 187 5.24 -7.01 8.85
CA VAL A 187 6.69 -6.95 9.08
C VAL A 187 7.25 -5.64 8.58
N THR A 188 8.05 -4.98 9.40
CA THR A 188 8.82 -3.81 8.98
C THR A 188 10.18 -3.74 9.66
N CYS A 189 11.06 -2.86 9.18
CA CYS A 189 12.38 -2.64 9.78
C CYS A 189 12.27 -1.75 11.03
N THR A 190 13.13 -2.02 12.04
CA THR A 190 13.24 -1.24 13.28
C THR A 190 14.68 -1.30 13.82
N PRO A 191 15.18 -0.32 14.64
CA PRO A 191 14.61 1.02 14.83
C PRO A 191 14.60 1.87 13.56
N TYR A 192 13.79 2.93 13.56
CA TYR A 192 13.68 3.85 12.42
C TYR A 192 15.05 4.38 11.97
N GLY A 193 15.35 4.24 10.68
CA GLY A 193 16.60 4.68 10.06
C GLY A 193 17.85 3.84 10.38
N ILE A 194 17.79 2.91 11.37
CA ILE A 194 18.88 2.00 11.73
C ILE A 194 18.66 0.62 11.09
N ASN A 195 17.42 0.11 11.15
CA ASN A 195 16.93 -1.09 10.43
C ASN A 195 17.65 -2.41 10.79
N THR A 196 18.24 -2.51 11.99
CA THR A 196 18.98 -3.70 12.43
C THR A 196 18.09 -4.88 12.78
N HIS A 197 16.83 -4.62 13.16
CA HIS A 197 15.86 -5.62 13.58
C HIS A 197 14.62 -5.57 12.71
N ARG A 198 13.69 -6.49 12.96
CA ARG A 198 12.34 -6.51 12.39
C ARG A 198 11.31 -6.34 13.48
N LEU A 199 10.36 -5.44 13.25
CA LEU A 199 9.13 -5.33 14.02
C LEU A 199 8.11 -6.25 13.39
N LEU A 200 7.58 -7.17 14.17
CA LEU A 200 6.51 -8.10 13.80
C LEU A 200 5.25 -7.71 14.57
N VAL A 201 4.18 -7.41 13.88
CA VAL A 201 2.86 -7.15 14.45
C VAL A 201 1.93 -8.23 13.93
N ARG A 202 1.63 -9.24 14.79
CA ARG A 202 0.76 -10.35 14.46
C ARG A 202 -0.67 -10.07 14.88
N GLY A 203 -1.62 -10.41 14.01
CA GLY A 203 -3.03 -10.48 14.32
C GLY A 203 -3.56 -11.88 14.13
N HIS A 204 -4.52 -12.25 14.99
CA HIS A 204 -5.35 -13.45 14.84
C HIS A 204 -6.68 -13.07 14.18
N ARG A 205 -7.26 -14.02 13.46
CA ARG A 205 -8.54 -13.85 12.77
C ARG A 205 -9.67 -13.64 13.77
N ILE A 206 -10.52 -12.65 13.52
CA ILE A 206 -11.77 -12.40 14.27
C ILE A 206 -12.95 -12.30 13.29
N ASP A 207 -14.17 -12.35 13.81
CA ASP A 207 -15.37 -12.08 13.03
C ASP A 207 -15.33 -10.65 12.44
N ASN A 208 -15.82 -10.50 11.23
CA ASN A 208 -15.86 -9.19 10.60
C ASN A 208 -16.81 -8.27 11.36
N ILE A 209 -16.31 -7.12 11.77
CA ILE A 209 -17.11 -6.05 12.36
C ILE A 209 -18.03 -5.40 11.32
N GLU A 210 -19.21 -4.93 11.73
CA GLU A 210 -20.20 -4.34 10.81
C GLU A 210 -19.63 -3.14 10.03
N GLU A 211 -18.77 -2.35 10.64
CA GLU A 211 -18.09 -1.20 9.99
C GLU A 211 -17.17 -1.65 8.87
N ALA A 212 -16.53 -2.82 8.99
CA ALA A 212 -15.64 -3.38 7.96
C ALA A 212 -16.42 -3.80 6.70
N LYS A 213 -17.71 -4.16 6.83
CA LYS A 213 -18.57 -4.56 5.72
C LYS A 213 -19.04 -3.37 4.87
N THR A 214 -19.09 -2.17 5.46
CA THR A 214 -19.68 -0.97 4.82
C THR A 214 -18.68 -0.11 4.06
N VAL A 215 -17.41 -0.23 4.33
CA VAL A 215 -16.36 0.49 3.58
C VAL A 215 -16.04 -0.27 2.29
N ARG A 216 -17.02 -0.38 1.37
CA ARG A 216 -16.66 -0.49 -0.03
C ARG A 216 -15.98 0.81 -0.39
N VAL A 217 -14.77 0.75 -0.92
CA VAL A 217 -14.24 1.87 -1.70
C VAL A 217 -15.26 2.05 -2.83
N THR A 218 -16.18 2.99 -2.62
CA THR A 218 -17.14 3.33 -3.65
C THR A 218 -16.30 3.80 -4.84
N ALA A 219 -16.47 3.16 -5.99
CA ALA A 219 -15.91 3.57 -7.26
C ALA A 219 -16.33 5.01 -7.67
N ASP A 220 -17.09 5.69 -6.82
CA ASP A 220 -17.53 7.07 -6.90
C ASP A 220 -16.45 8.11 -6.55
N ALA A 221 -15.24 7.72 -6.20
CA ALA A 221 -14.11 8.63 -6.30
C ALA A 221 -13.95 8.96 -7.78
N ILE A 222 -14.61 10.06 -8.20
CA ILE A 222 -14.46 10.65 -9.53
C ILE A 222 -12.97 10.69 -9.82
N GLN A 223 -12.51 9.79 -10.68
CA GLN A 223 -11.11 9.77 -11.13
C GLN A 223 -10.90 11.07 -11.93
N ILE A 224 -10.54 12.13 -11.22
CA ILE A 224 -10.13 13.37 -11.86
C ILE A 224 -8.79 13.07 -12.52
N GLU A 225 -8.83 12.70 -13.80
CA GLU A 225 -7.62 12.46 -14.56
C GLU A 225 -6.72 13.69 -14.50
N PRO A 226 -5.49 13.60 -13.98
CA PRO A 226 -4.56 14.74 -13.90
C PRO A 226 -4.32 15.37 -15.26
N LEU A 227 -4.45 14.58 -16.33
CA LEU A 227 -4.31 15.04 -17.72
C LEU A 227 -5.44 16.00 -18.17
N LEU A 228 -6.63 15.91 -17.52
CA LEU A 228 -7.75 16.83 -17.78
C LEU A 228 -7.68 18.06 -16.88
N VAL A 229 -7.20 17.92 -15.65
CA VAL A 229 -7.12 19.02 -14.67
C VAL A 229 -5.93 19.94 -14.97
N ALA A 230 -4.80 19.38 -15.38
CA ALA A 230 -3.59 20.17 -15.65
C ALA A 230 -3.82 21.28 -16.69
N PRO A 231 -4.44 21.05 -17.87
CA PRO A 231 -4.73 22.12 -18.82
C PRO A 231 -5.79 23.10 -18.31
N VAL A 232 -6.81 22.65 -17.57
CA VAL A 232 -7.87 23.52 -17.01
C VAL A 232 -7.30 24.53 -16.02
N VAL A 233 -6.27 24.16 -15.26
CA VAL A 233 -5.60 25.06 -14.31
C VAL A 233 -4.48 25.85 -15.00
N ALA A 234 -3.71 25.23 -15.88
CA ALA A 234 -2.57 25.88 -16.54
C ALA A 234 -2.99 26.96 -17.54
N ILE A 235 -4.07 26.76 -18.30
CA ILE A 235 -4.53 27.72 -19.32
C ILE A 235 -4.91 29.07 -18.70
N PRO A 236 -5.72 29.18 -17.63
CA PRO A 236 -6.03 30.47 -17.00
C PRO A 236 -4.78 31.16 -16.44
N ILE A 237 -3.85 30.40 -15.85
CA ILE A 237 -2.60 30.95 -15.30
C ILE A 237 -1.72 31.50 -16.42
N LEU A 238 -1.57 30.78 -17.53
CA LEU A 238 -0.81 31.22 -18.69
C LEU A 238 -1.44 32.44 -19.34
N LEU A 239 -2.78 32.50 -19.46
CA LEU A 239 -3.50 33.65 -19.95
C LEU A 239 -3.30 34.88 -19.06
N LEU A 240 -3.36 34.70 -17.73
CA LEU A 240 -3.10 35.78 -16.79
C LEU A 240 -1.67 36.32 -16.92
N LEU A 241 -0.68 35.43 -17.02
CA LEU A 241 0.70 35.80 -17.21
C LEU A 241 0.91 36.53 -18.55
N LEU A 242 0.26 36.07 -19.62
CA LEU A 242 0.31 36.73 -20.93
C LEU A 242 -0.29 38.13 -20.87
N ILE A 243 -1.44 38.31 -20.22
CA ILE A 243 -2.07 39.60 -20.00
C ILE A 243 -1.14 40.55 -19.23
N LEU A 244 -0.52 40.06 -18.12
CA LEU A 244 0.43 40.85 -17.33
C LEU A 244 1.69 41.25 -18.14
N LEU A 245 2.10 40.42 -19.08
CA LEU A 245 3.25 40.69 -19.97
C LEU A 245 2.92 41.70 -21.05
N LEU A 246 1.66 41.72 -21.54
CA LEU A 246 1.17 42.63 -22.57
C LEU A 246 0.69 43.98 -22.01
N LEU A 247 0.47 44.10 -20.70
CA LEU A 247 0.14 45.36 -20.06
C LEU A 247 1.32 46.35 -20.20
N PRO A 248 1.10 47.55 -20.74
CA PRO A 248 2.17 48.50 -20.90
C PRO A 248 2.73 48.90 -19.53
N LYS A 249 4.05 48.68 -19.35
CA LYS A 249 4.75 49.16 -18.16
C LYS A 249 4.59 50.68 -18.07
N GLN A 250 3.90 51.15 -17.02
CA GLN A 250 3.84 52.60 -16.74
C GLN A 250 5.26 53.17 -16.59
N PRO A 251 5.56 54.28 -17.27
CA PRO A 251 6.87 54.88 -17.15
C PRO A 251 7.08 55.36 -15.71
N ARG A 252 8.17 54.94 -15.09
CA ARG A 252 8.61 55.41 -13.77
C ARG A 252 8.77 56.93 -13.84
N LYS A 253 7.93 57.71 -13.15
CA LYS A 253 8.13 59.16 -12.97
C LYS A 253 9.52 59.34 -12.31
N LYS A 254 10.45 59.95 -13.09
CA LYS A 254 11.69 60.50 -12.52
C LYS A 254 11.28 61.66 -11.59
N HIS A 255 11.55 61.53 -10.31
CA HIS A 255 11.59 62.70 -9.42
C HIS A 255 12.77 63.55 -9.86
N GLY A 256 12.43 64.67 -10.42
CA GLY A 256 13.39 65.75 -10.69
C GLY A 256 13.83 66.32 -9.35
N GLY A 257 15.12 66.19 -9.03
CA GLY A 257 15.75 66.99 -8.00
C GLY A 257 15.84 68.39 -8.48
N GLU A 258 15.15 69.30 -7.79
CA GLU A 258 15.45 70.76 -7.82
C GLU A 258 16.76 70.99 -7.06
N ALA A 259 17.75 71.50 -7.80
CA ALA A 259 18.94 72.09 -7.20
C ALA A 259 18.54 73.51 -6.83
N ASP A 260 18.51 73.82 -5.55
CA ASP A 260 18.59 75.20 -5.07
C ASP A 260 20.05 75.61 -5.06
N GLU A 261 20.42 76.47 -6.06
CA GLU A 261 21.45 77.43 -5.92
C GLU A 261 20.84 78.65 -5.21
N ASP A 262 21.43 79.03 -4.04
CA ASP A 262 21.66 80.46 -3.78
C ASP A 262 22.47 80.65 -2.50
N LEU A 263 23.67 81.45 -2.68
CA LEU A 263 24.41 82.26 -1.75
C LEU A 263 25.22 81.68 -0.60
#